data_41ec1321b862c5a13ea1e44fa4be7e16
#
_entry.id   41ec1321b862c5a13ea1e44fa4be7e16
#
_cell.length_a   1.000
_cell.length_b   1.000
_cell.length_c   1.000
_cell.angle_alpha   90.00
_cell.angle_beta   90.00
_cell.angle_gamma   90.00
#
_symmetry.space_group_name_H-M   'P 1'
#
loop_
_entity.id
_entity.type
_entity.pdbx_description
1 polymer ?
#
loop_
_entity_poly.entity_id
_entity_poly.type
_entity_poly.pdbx_seq_one_letter_code
_entity_poly.pdbx_strand_id
1 'polypeptide(L)'
;MALEIDFTDRVVLVTGGVRGVGAGISRAFLAAGATVIACARRPAEVAVEKAGRAIEFESCDVRDADAVGVLVEKVLARHGRIDHLVNNAGGAPFALAAEASKNFHAKIVELNLLAPLLVAQAVNAVMQRQAEGGSIVNISSVSGQRPSPGTAAYGAAKAGLDSLTSTLAVEWAPKVRVNSLVGGSVDTELSRLHFGDQSGVDAVGKTIPLGRLATPDDIGNCAAFLASPLAEYVSGATLLVHGGGERPAFLAASTADVSQ
;
A
#
# COMPACT_ATOMS: atom_id res chain seq x y z
N MET A 1 16.55 21.50 14.57
CA MET A 1 16.31 20.04 14.70
C MET A 1 16.23 19.46 13.31
N ALA A 2 16.93 18.38 13.05
CA ALA A 2 16.73 17.63 11.80
C ALA A 2 15.33 17.00 11.84
N LEU A 3 14.63 17.01 10.70
CA LEU A 3 13.37 16.29 10.54
C LEU A 3 13.73 14.80 10.36
N GLU A 4 13.57 14.01 11.43
CA GLU A 4 13.89 12.60 11.44
C GLU A 4 12.62 11.78 11.64
N ILE A 5 12.50 10.68 10.92
CA ILE A 5 11.42 9.70 11.11
C ILE A 5 12.01 8.56 11.96
N ASP A 6 11.54 8.44 13.19
CA ASP A 6 11.93 7.40 14.12
C ASP A 6 10.70 6.60 14.58
N PHE A 7 10.78 5.28 14.42
CA PHE A 7 9.79 4.31 14.86
C PHE A 7 10.34 3.34 15.91
N THR A 8 11.40 3.74 16.62
CA THR A 8 11.91 2.95 17.75
C THR A 8 10.77 2.69 18.74
N ASP A 9 10.66 1.46 19.24
CA ASP A 9 9.60 0.97 20.13
C ASP A 9 8.18 1.03 19.52
N ARG A 10 8.04 1.18 18.21
CA ARG A 10 6.76 1.11 17.49
C ARG A 10 6.59 -0.23 16.80
N VAL A 11 5.36 -0.73 16.81
CA VAL A 11 4.93 -1.96 16.18
C VAL A 11 4.11 -1.66 14.94
N VAL A 12 4.59 -2.15 13.80
CA VAL A 12 3.99 -1.90 12.49
C VAL A 12 3.51 -3.21 11.87
N LEU A 13 2.23 -3.30 11.55
CA LEU A 13 1.65 -4.41 10.81
C LEU A 13 1.57 -4.05 9.32
N VAL A 14 2.22 -4.85 8.45
CA VAL A 14 2.20 -4.66 7.00
C VAL A 14 1.56 -5.88 6.32
N THR A 15 0.38 -5.70 5.74
CA THR A 15 -0.25 -6.77 4.97
C THR A 15 0.42 -6.94 3.60
N GLY A 16 0.76 -8.17 3.22
CA GLY A 16 1.54 -8.42 2.01
C GLY A 16 2.98 -7.91 2.08
N GLY A 17 3.54 -7.73 3.29
CA GLY A 17 4.83 -7.10 3.55
C GLY A 17 6.08 -7.90 3.16
N VAL A 18 5.92 -8.99 2.42
CA VAL A 18 6.97 -10.00 2.18
C VAL A 18 7.65 -9.91 0.80
N ARG A 19 7.11 -9.12 -0.13
CA ARG A 19 7.63 -8.94 -1.51
C ARG A 19 7.15 -7.65 -2.14
N GLY A 20 7.72 -7.28 -3.28
CA GLY A 20 7.33 -6.12 -4.08
C GLY A 20 7.21 -4.85 -3.26
N VAL A 21 6.13 -4.10 -3.48
CA VAL A 21 5.82 -2.86 -2.75
C VAL A 21 5.80 -3.09 -1.25
N GLY A 22 5.19 -4.19 -0.78
CA GLY A 22 5.11 -4.50 0.65
C GLY A 22 6.48 -4.72 1.29
N ALA A 23 7.43 -5.37 0.61
CA ALA A 23 8.80 -5.51 1.11
C ALA A 23 9.52 -4.14 1.18
N GLY A 24 9.30 -3.24 0.22
CA GLY A 24 9.81 -1.87 0.29
C GLY A 24 9.26 -1.10 1.49
N ILE A 25 7.95 -1.23 1.74
CA ILE A 25 7.31 -0.66 2.92
C ILE A 25 7.93 -1.23 4.20
N SER A 26 8.03 -2.55 4.30
CA SER A 26 8.64 -3.21 5.46
C SER A 26 10.07 -2.72 5.71
N ARG A 27 10.90 -2.61 4.65
CA ARG A 27 12.28 -2.09 4.76
C ARG A 27 12.32 -0.64 5.24
N ALA A 28 11.42 0.22 4.79
CA ALA A 28 11.38 1.63 5.23
C ALA A 28 11.13 1.74 6.74
N PHE A 29 10.17 0.98 7.27
CA PHE A 29 9.90 0.96 8.71
C PHE A 29 11.04 0.29 9.53
N LEU A 30 11.63 -0.80 9.02
CA LEU A 30 12.81 -1.41 9.65
C LEU A 30 13.99 -0.43 9.72
N ALA A 31 14.24 0.33 8.65
CA ALA A 31 15.30 1.34 8.59
C ALA A 31 15.08 2.45 9.64
N ALA A 32 13.82 2.78 9.92
CA ALA A 32 13.44 3.76 10.93
C ALA A 32 13.27 3.18 12.35
N GLY A 33 13.75 1.95 12.59
CA GLY A 33 13.81 1.36 13.93
C GLY A 33 12.59 0.57 14.39
N ALA A 34 11.53 0.45 13.59
CA ALA A 34 10.32 -0.26 13.96
C ALA A 34 10.52 -1.77 14.16
N THR A 35 9.65 -2.37 14.99
CA THR A 35 9.33 -3.79 14.91
C THR A 35 8.26 -3.98 13.84
N VAL A 36 8.59 -4.71 12.77
CA VAL A 36 7.70 -4.90 11.62
C VAL A 36 7.18 -6.33 11.56
N ILE A 37 5.86 -6.48 11.67
CA ILE A 37 5.17 -7.73 11.44
C ILE A 37 4.61 -7.70 10.02
N ALA A 38 5.08 -8.61 9.17
CA ALA A 38 4.57 -8.78 7.82
C ALA A 38 3.66 -9.99 7.76
N CYS A 39 2.42 -9.83 7.32
CA CYS A 39 1.54 -10.97 7.11
C CYS A 39 1.29 -11.24 5.63
N ALA A 40 1.26 -12.52 5.27
CA ALA A 40 0.91 -13.00 3.94
C ALA A 40 0.51 -14.48 4.03
N ARG A 41 -0.06 -15.04 2.96
CA ARG A 41 -0.40 -16.48 2.90
C ARG A 41 0.83 -17.40 2.88
N ARG A 42 1.97 -16.88 2.46
CA ARG A 42 3.26 -17.60 2.37
C ARG A 42 4.38 -16.68 2.84
N PRO A 43 5.44 -17.22 3.44
CA PRO A 43 6.61 -16.43 3.83
C PRO A 43 7.32 -15.81 2.62
N ALA A 44 8.22 -14.89 2.90
CA ALA A 44 9.11 -14.32 1.90
C ALA A 44 10.05 -15.38 1.32
N GLU A 45 10.27 -15.37 0.00
CA GLU A 45 11.27 -16.20 -0.67
C GLU A 45 12.69 -15.66 -0.42
N VAL A 46 12.80 -14.34 -0.28
CA VAL A 46 14.04 -13.63 0.04
C VAL A 46 13.84 -12.86 1.34
N ALA A 47 14.82 -12.92 2.22
CA ALA A 47 14.74 -12.23 3.51
C ALA A 47 14.44 -10.73 3.32
N VAL A 48 13.44 -10.22 4.06
CA VAL A 48 13.12 -8.80 4.11
C VAL A 48 13.75 -8.22 5.37
N GLU A 49 14.86 -7.54 5.16
CA GLU A 49 15.67 -6.97 6.25
C GLU A 49 16.20 -5.59 5.87
N LYS A 50 16.52 -4.77 6.87
CA LYS A 50 17.14 -3.46 6.72
C LYS A 50 17.74 -3.00 8.05
N ALA A 51 18.90 -2.34 8.00
CA ALA A 51 19.58 -1.78 9.18
C ALA A 51 19.79 -2.80 10.32
N GLY A 52 20.13 -4.06 9.98
CA GLY A 52 20.35 -5.14 10.94
C GLY A 52 19.06 -5.69 11.59
N ARG A 53 17.89 -5.31 11.10
CA ARG A 53 16.58 -5.78 11.55
C ARG A 53 15.89 -6.56 10.43
N ALA A 54 15.08 -7.56 10.78
CA ALA A 54 14.29 -8.35 9.85
C ALA A 54 12.80 -8.29 10.25
N ILE A 55 11.92 -8.55 9.28
CA ILE A 55 10.50 -8.71 9.57
C ILE A 55 10.22 -9.94 10.43
N GLU A 56 9.20 -9.85 11.29
CA GLU A 56 8.53 -11.01 11.83
C GLU A 56 7.41 -11.43 10.89
N PHE A 57 7.35 -12.70 10.54
CA PHE A 57 6.36 -13.21 9.60
C PHE A 57 5.21 -13.91 10.33
N GLU A 58 3.98 -13.57 9.94
CA GLU A 58 2.76 -14.28 10.34
C GLU A 58 1.95 -14.72 9.11
N SER A 59 1.55 -16.00 9.07
CA SER A 59 0.69 -16.49 7.99
C SER A 59 -0.74 -16.03 8.21
N CYS A 60 -1.32 -15.33 7.22
CA CYS A 60 -2.71 -14.88 7.27
C CYS A 60 -3.27 -14.67 5.85
N ASP A 61 -4.49 -15.11 5.60
CA ASP A 61 -5.30 -14.62 4.49
C ASP A 61 -6.16 -13.46 4.99
N VAL A 62 -5.84 -12.27 4.55
CA VAL A 62 -6.52 -11.03 4.97
C VAL A 62 -8.00 -10.94 4.58
N ARG A 63 -8.50 -11.87 3.75
CA ARG A 63 -9.93 -11.99 3.38
C ARG A 63 -10.73 -12.75 4.42
N ASP A 64 -10.07 -13.49 5.29
CA ASP A 64 -10.67 -14.28 6.35
C ASP A 64 -10.65 -13.47 7.66
N ALA A 65 -11.83 -13.04 8.11
CA ALA A 65 -11.98 -12.20 9.29
C ALA A 65 -11.51 -12.91 10.58
N ASP A 66 -11.70 -14.22 10.69
CA ASP A 66 -11.27 -15.00 11.86
C ASP A 66 -9.74 -15.10 11.87
N ALA A 67 -9.11 -15.35 10.70
CA ALA A 67 -7.65 -15.35 10.57
C ALA A 67 -7.04 -13.97 10.88
N VAL A 68 -7.71 -12.87 10.51
CA VAL A 68 -7.31 -11.52 10.88
C VAL A 68 -7.41 -11.31 12.40
N GLY A 69 -8.48 -11.76 13.03
CA GLY A 69 -8.62 -11.72 14.50
C GLY A 69 -7.47 -12.43 15.21
N VAL A 70 -7.16 -13.65 14.80
CA VAL A 70 -6.04 -14.45 15.33
C VAL A 70 -4.69 -13.76 15.10
N LEU A 71 -4.47 -13.14 13.94
CA LEU A 71 -3.26 -12.36 13.65
C LEU A 71 -3.09 -11.22 14.65
N VAL A 72 -4.13 -10.42 14.86
CA VAL A 72 -4.11 -9.27 15.78
C VAL A 72 -3.84 -9.73 17.21
N GLU A 73 -4.51 -10.81 17.67
CA GLU A 73 -4.28 -11.39 19.00
C GLU A 73 -2.83 -11.84 19.20
N LYS A 74 -2.22 -12.51 18.21
CA LYS A 74 -0.82 -12.94 18.26
C LYS A 74 0.15 -11.76 18.37
N VAL A 75 -0.09 -10.70 17.59
CA VAL A 75 0.74 -9.50 17.65
C VAL A 75 0.63 -8.85 19.02
N LEU A 76 -0.58 -8.72 19.56
CA LEU A 76 -0.81 -8.18 20.90
C LEU A 76 -0.18 -9.03 22.01
N ALA A 77 -0.29 -10.34 21.93
CA ALA A 77 0.31 -11.25 22.93
C ALA A 77 1.83 -11.13 22.97
N ARG A 78 2.48 -10.84 21.84
CA ARG A 78 3.95 -10.73 21.71
C ARG A 78 4.48 -9.35 22.03
N HIS A 79 3.78 -8.30 21.56
CA HIS A 79 4.28 -6.92 21.58
C HIS A 79 3.43 -5.96 22.42
N GLY A 80 2.23 -6.34 22.83
CA GLY A 80 1.34 -5.53 23.67
C GLY A 80 0.65 -4.37 22.95
N ARG A 81 1.03 -4.09 21.67
CA ARG A 81 0.55 -2.92 20.91
C ARG A 81 0.61 -3.14 19.41
N ILE A 82 -0.14 -2.31 18.68
CA ILE A 82 -0.01 -2.08 17.23
C ILE A 82 -0.14 -0.56 17.01
N ASP A 83 0.93 0.08 16.57
CA ASP A 83 0.95 1.55 16.39
C ASP A 83 0.56 1.97 14.99
N HIS A 84 0.98 1.18 14.00
CA HIS A 84 0.74 1.51 12.60
C HIS A 84 0.30 0.26 11.83
N LEU A 85 -0.67 0.48 10.93
CA LEU A 85 -1.10 -0.51 9.95
C LEU A 85 -0.82 0.00 8.55
N VAL A 86 -0.22 -0.84 7.71
CA VAL A 86 -0.18 -0.59 6.27
C VAL A 86 -0.94 -1.69 5.54
N ASN A 87 -2.11 -1.35 5.02
CA ASN A 87 -2.92 -2.21 4.17
C ASN A 87 -2.36 -2.20 2.75
N ASN A 88 -1.44 -3.13 2.47
CA ASN A 88 -0.80 -3.25 1.17
C ASN A 88 -1.21 -4.51 0.41
N ALA A 89 -1.66 -5.58 1.07
CA ALA A 89 -2.09 -6.80 0.39
C ALA A 89 -3.15 -6.49 -0.69
N GLY A 90 -2.87 -6.85 -1.92
CA GLY A 90 -3.74 -6.53 -3.05
C GLY A 90 -3.15 -6.92 -4.40
N GLY A 91 -3.81 -6.48 -5.46
CA GLY A 91 -3.43 -6.70 -6.85
C GLY A 91 -4.55 -7.35 -7.65
N ALA A 92 -4.37 -7.38 -8.96
CA ALA A 92 -5.27 -8.05 -9.90
C ALA A 92 -4.49 -8.57 -11.11
N PRO A 93 -4.78 -9.77 -11.61
CA PRO A 93 -4.38 -10.18 -12.95
C PRO A 93 -5.11 -9.34 -14.00
N PHE A 94 -4.51 -9.21 -15.17
CA PHE A 94 -5.16 -8.58 -16.32
C PHE A 94 -6.33 -9.46 -16.80
N ALA A 95 -7.53 -8.88 -16.93
CA ALA A 95 -8.69 -9.49 -17.57
C ALA A 95 -9.66 -8.40 -18.03
N LEU A 96 -10.08 -8.44 -19.31
CA LEU A 96 -11.09 -7.53 -19.83
C LEU A 96 -12.43 -7.77 -19.13
N ALA A 97 -13.16 -6.70 -18.85
CA ALA A 97 -14.40 -6.79 -18.08
C ALA A 97 -15.49 -7.66 -18.75
N ALA A 98 -15.52 -7.68 -20.08
CA ALA A 98 -16.45 -8.52 -20.84
C ALA A 98 -16.15 -10.02 -20.78
N GLU A 99 -14.90 -10.40 -20.47
CA GLU A 99 -14.41 -11.78 -20.50
C GLU A 99 -14.31 -12.39 -19.11
N ALA A 100 -14.11 -11.56 -18.10
CA ALA A 100 -13.92 -11.99 -16.72
C ALA A 100 -15.23 -12.47 -16.09
N SER A 101 -15.16 -13.57 -15.32
CA SER A 101 -16.32 -14.11 -14.63
C SER A 101 -16.77 -13.23 -13.46
N LYS A 102 -18.05 -13.34 -13.07
CA LYS A 102 -18.58 -12.69 -11.87
C LYS A 102 -17.75 -13.01 -10.62
N ASN A 103 -17.34 -14.26 -10.47
CA ASN A 103 -16.53 -14.70 -9.33
C ASN A 103 -15.13 -14.07 -9.34
N PHE A 104 -14.53 -13.88 -10.52
CA PHE A 104 -13.27 -13.15 -10.65
C PHE A 104 -13.41 -11.73 -10.11
N HIS A 105 -14.41 -10.98 -10.59
CA HIS A 105 -14.64 -9.60 -10.12
C HIS A 105 -14.91 -9.54 -8.62
N ALA A 106 -15.73 -10.45 -8.09
CA ALA A 106 -16.01 -10.51 -6.64
C ALA A 106 -14.74 -10.71 -5.81
N LYS A 107 -13.87 -11.64 -6.21
CA LYS A 107 -12.59 -11.88 -5.51
C LYS A 107 -11.62 -10.69 -5.58
N ILE A 108 -11.64 -9.93 -6.68
CA ILE A 108 -10.83 -8.72 -6.79
C ILE A 108 -11.33 -7.64 -5.82
N VAL A 109 -12.64 -7.43 -5.75
CA VAL A 109 -13.24 -6.46 -4.79
C VAL A 109 -13.01 -6.92 -3.35
N GLU A 110 -13.20 -8.20 -3.06
CA GLU A 110 -12.95 -8.78 -1.75
C GLU A 110 -11.51 -8.50 -1.27
N LEU A 111 -10.50 -8.78 -2.10
CA LEU A 111 -9.10 -8.59 -1.73
C LEU A 111 -8.70 -7.11 -1.62
N ASN A 112 -9.18 -6.24 -2.53
CA ASN A 112 -8.64 -4.89 -2.68
C ASN A 112 -9.48 -3.80 -2.01
N LEU A 113 -10.68 -4.13 -1.48
CA LEU A 113 -11.56 -3.21 -0.77
C LEU A 113 -12.03 -3.77 0.58
N LEU A 114 -12.65 -4.97 0.59
CA LEU A 114 -13.21 -5.51 1.82
C LEU A 114 -12.12 -6.00 2.80
N ALA A 115 -11.09 -6.67 2.31
CA ALA A 115 -10.01 -7.14 3.19
C ALA A 115 -9.27 -5.98 3.89
N PRO A 116 -8.88 -4.88 3.24
CA PRO A 116 -8.35 -3.70 3.93
C PRO A 116 -9.28 -3.16 5.02
N LEU A 117 -10.59 -3.13 4.78
CA LEU A 117 -11.57 -2.70 5.79
C LEU A 117 -11.58 -3.63 7.00
N LEU A 118 -11.63 -4.96 6.78
CA LEU A 118 -11.63 -5.95 7.86
C LEU A 118 -10.38 -5.85 8.74
N VAL A 119 -9.20 -5.76 8.12
CA VAL A 119 -7.94 -5.59 8.86
C VAL A 119 -7.93 -4.26 9.60
N ALA A 120 -8.36 -3.18 8.94
CA ALA A 120 -8.42 -1.86 9.55
C ALA A 120 -9.37 -1.82 10.77
N GLN A 121 -10.54 -2.46 10.70
CA GLN A 121 -11.48 -2.57 11.82
C GLN A 121 -10.86 -3.30 13.02
N ALA A 122 -10.22 -4.45 12.79
CA ALA A 122 -9.60 -5.24 13.85
C ALA A 122 -8.45 -4.46 14.53
N VAL A 123 -7.60 -3.79 13.76
CA VAL A 123 -6.48 -3.00 14.28
C VAL A 123 -6.96 -1.70 14.93
N ASN A 124 -7.96 -1.01 14.36
CA ASN A 124 -8.55 0.18 14.98
C ASN A 124 -9.11 -0.11 16.37
N ALA A 125 -9.76 -1.28 16.56
CA ALA A 125 -10.26 -1.67 17.88
C ALA A 125 -9.14 -1.76 18.93
N VAL A 126 -7.91 -2.08 18.53
CA VAL A 126 -6.71 -2.04 19.39
C VAL A 126 -6.27 -0.59 19.62
N MET A 127 -6.06 0.17 18.53
CA MET A 127 -5.56 1.55 18.58
C MET A 127 -6.46 2.47 19.40
N GLN A 128 -7.80 2.30 19.35
CA GLN A 128 -8.74 3.09 20.15
C GLN A 128 -8.55 2.90 21.67
N ARG A 129 -8.01 1.76 22.10
CA ARG A 129 -7.73 1.49 23.53
C ARG A 129 -6.34 1.94 23.96
N GLN A 130 -5.43 2.19 23.01
CA GLN A 130 -4.08 2.69 23.29
C GLN A 130 -4.12 4.18 23.69
N ALA A 131 -3.20 4.61 24.54
CA ALA A 131 -3.10 6.01 24.96
C ALA A 131 -2.79 6.93 23.76
N GLU A 132 -1.87 6.51 22.91
CA GLU A 132 -1.36 7.30 21.78
C GLU A 132 -2.17 7.08 20.48
N GLY A 133 -3.16 6.16 20.48
CA GLY A 133 -3.91 5.84 19.29
C GLY A 133 -3.07 5.11 18.25
N GLY A 134 -3.12 5.56 16.98
CA GLY A 134 -2.34 4.96 15.91
C GLY A 134 -2.54 5.62 14.54
N SER A 135 -1.96 5.01 13.50
CA SER A 135 -2.20 5.42 12.10
C SER A 135 -2.37 4.23 11.17
N ILE A 136 -3.21 4.42 10.15
CA ILE A 136 -3.49 3.43 9.09
C ILE A 136 -3.17 4.06 7.74
N VAL A 137 -2.38 3.37 6.94
CA VAL A 137 -2.06 3.74 5.56
C VAL A 137 -2.60 2.68 4.63
N ASN A 138 -3.53 3.05 3.77
CA ASN A 138 -4.09 2.19 2.72
C ASN A 138 -3.31 2.37 1.42
N ILE A 139 -2.74 1.31 0.86
CA ILE A 139 -2.06 1.37 -0.43
C ILE A 139 -3.09 1.25 -1.55
N SER A 140 -3.34 2.36 -2.20
CA SER A 140 -4.22 2.50 -3.35
C SER A 140 -3.43 2.50 -4.67
N SER A 141 -4.06 2.91 -5.76
CA SER A 141 -3.45 2.87 -7.10
C SER A 141 -4.03 3.97 -7.99
N VAL A 142 -3.22 4.48 -8.91
CA VAL A 142 -3.69 5.35 -10.01
C VAL A 142 -4.80 4.70 -10.84
N SER A 143 -4.93 3.37 -10.83
CA SER A 143 -6.05 2.65 -11.44
C SER A 143 -7.41 3.02 -10.84
N GLY A 144 -7.46 3.54 -9.61
CA GLY A 144 -8.68 4.07 -8.99
C GLY A 144 -9.00 5.50 -9.39
N GLN A 145 -8.08 6.21 -10.04
CA GLN A 145 -8.22 7.64 -10.36
C GLN A 145 -8.31 7.93 -11.86
N ARG A 146 -7.97 6.96 -12.70
CA ARG A 146 -8.02 7.07 -14.15
C ARG A 146 -8.50 5.75 -14.79
N PRO A 147 -8.92 5.76 -16.07
CA PRO A 147 -9.24 4.53 -16.79
C PRO A 147 -8.07 3.55 -16.75
N SER A 148 -8.38 2.29 -16.44
CA SER A 148 -7.39 1.21 -16.35
C SER A 148 -7.95 -0.05 -17.03
N PRO A 149 -7.88 -0.13 -18.39
CA PRO A 149 -8.33 -1.29 -19.14
C PRO A 149 -7.68 -2.59 -18.66
N GLY A 150 -8.46 -3.67 -18.59
CA GLY A 150 -8.01 -4.96 -18.07
C GLY A 150 -7.98 -5.08 -16.55
N THR A 151 -8.29 -4.01 -15.80
CA THR A 151 -8.32 -4.01 -14.32
C THR A 151 -9.56 -3.29 -13.76
N ALA A 152 -10.71 -3.37 -14.42
CA ALA A 152 -11.90 -2.61 -14.07
C ALA A 152 -12.35 -2.78 -12.61
N ALA A 153 -12.50 -4.04 -12.13
CA ALA A 153 -12.90 -4.30 -10.74
C ALA A 153 -11.82 -3.84 -9.73
N TYR A 154 -10.55 -3.92 -10.10
CA TYR A 154 -9.44 -3.44 -9.28
C TYR A 154 -9.45 -1.91 -9.16
N GLY A 155 -9.60 -1.20 -10.28
CA GLY A 155 -9.72 0.26 -10.30
C GLY A 155 -10.90 0.73 -9.44
N ALA A 156 -12.08 0.12 -9.61
CA ALA A 156 -13.26 0.41 -8.79
C ALA A 156 -13.02 0.15 -7.30
N ALA A 157 -12.35 -0.96 -6.95
CA ALA A 157 -12.01 -1.29 -5.56
C ALA A 157 -11.03 -0.27 -4.95
N LYS A 158 -10.03 0.19 -5.72
CA LYS A 158 -9.05 1.20 -5.25
C LYS A 158 -9.67 2.60 -5.11
N ALA A 159 -10.57 2.99 -6.03
CA ALA A 159 -11.38 4.21 -5.86
C ALA A 159 -12.27 4.13 -4.61
N GLY A 160 -12.92 2.97 -4.38
CA GLY A 160 -13.67 2.70 -3.16
C GLY A 160 -12.81 2.75 -1.89
N LEU A 161 -11.56 2.28 -1.95
CA LEU A 161 -10.61 2.33 -0.83
C LEU A 161 -10.21 3.78 -0.48
N ASP A 162 -10.06 4.66 -1.48
CA ASP A 162 -9.78 6.08 -1.26
C ASP A 162 -11.00 6.78 -0.59
N SER A 163 -12.22 6.48 -1.04
CA SER A 163 -13.46 6.96 -0.41
C SER A 163 -13.61 6.44 1.02
N LEU A 164 -13.35 5.15 1.24
CA LEU A 164 -13.36 4.51 2.56
C LEU A 164 -12.37 5.18 3.50
N THR A 165 -11.15 5.49 3.03
CA THR A 165 -10.12 6.18 3.80
C THR A 165 -10.62 7.50 4.37
N SER A 166 -11.26 8.32 3.54
CA SER A 166 -11.81 9.62 3.97
C SER A 166 -12.90 9.48 5.04
N THR A 167 -13.76 8.47 4.89
CA THR A 167 -14.83 8.18 5.85
C THR A 167 -14.26 7.72 7.19
N LEU A 168 -13.35 6.74 7.17
CA LEU A 168 -12.75 6.18 8.38
C LEU A 168 -11.88 7.20 9.14
N ALA A 169 -11.27 8.15 8.44
CA ALA A 169 -10.53 9.24 9.07
C ALA A 169 -11.44 10.11 9.95
N VAL A 170 -12.71 10.29 9.59
CA VAL A 170 -13.70 11.02 10.38
C VAL A 170 -14.22 10.16 11.53
N GLU A 171 -14.59 8.90 11.25
CA GLU A 171 -15.19 8.02 12.25
C GLU A 171 -14.23 7.63 13.38
N TRP A 172 -12.93 7.53 13.10
CA TRP A 172 -11.94 7.03 14.06
C TRP A 172 -11.08 8.11 14.72
N ALA A 173 -11.30 9.37 14.33
CA ALA A 173 -10.71 10.50 15.01
C ALA A 173 -11.23 10.62 16.47
N PRO A 174 -10.48 11.26 17.39
CA PRO A 174 -9.15 11.83 17.20
C PRO A 174 -8.01 10.82 17.37
N LYS A 175 -8.30 9.56 17.71
CA LYS A 175 -7.32 8.56 18.11
C LYS A 175 -6.53 7.98 16.94
N VAL A 176 -7.17 7.78 15.80
CA VAL A 176 -6.57 7.07 14.67
C VAL A 176 -6.64 7.93 13.41
N ARG A 177 -5.47 8.18 12.80
CA ARG A 177 -5.38 8.81 11.49
C ARG A 177 -5.48 7.73 10.41
N VAL A 178 -6.20 8.01 9.33
CA VAL A 178 -6.32 7.10 8.19
C VAL A 178 -6.01 7.85 6.92
N ASN A 179 -5.03 7.38 6.15
CA ASN A 179 -4.63 8.00 4.88
C ASN A 179 -4.49 6.97 3.78
N SER A 180 -4.64 7.40 2.54
CA SER A 180 -4.40 6.61 1.33
C SER A 180 -3.11 7.06 0.65
N LEU A 181 -2.32 6.10 0.15
CA LEU A 181 -1.18 6.32 -0.71
C LEU A 181 -1.49 5.71 -2.08
N VAL A 182 -1.63 6.57 -3.08
CA VAL A 182 -1.95 6.18 -4.46
C VAL A 182 -0.65 5.99 -5.24
N GLY A 183 -0.24 4.74 -5.39
CA GLY A 183 0.95 4.38 -6.15
C GLY A 183 0.71 4.42 -7.66
N GLY A 184 1.71 4.91 -8.40
CA GLY A 184 1.82 4.75 -9.85
C GLY A 184 2.36 3.38 -10.24
N SER A 185 3.01 3.30 -11.40
CA SER A 185 3.74 2.11 -11.83
C SER A 185 5.01 1.92 -11.01
N VAL A 186 5.12 0.77 -10.35
CA VAL A 186 6.25 0.41 -9.48
C VAL A 186 7.01 -0.75 -10.09
N ASP A 187 8.34 -0.65 -10.15
CA ASP A 187 9.20 -1.76 -10.58
C ASP A 187 9.31 -2.80 -9.46
N THR A 188 8.81 -3.98 -9.73
CA THR A 188 8.79 -5.13 -8.82
C THR A 188 9.16 -6.39 -9.59
N GLU A 189 9.37 -7.50 -8.90
CA GLU A 189 9.58 -8.81 -9.52
C GLU A 189 8.44 -9.23 -10.47
N LEU A 190 7.27 -8.60 -10.37
CA LEU A 190 6.10 -8.87 -11.22
C LEU A 190 5.98 -7.90 -12.42
N SER A 191 6.83 -6.88 -12.53
CA SER A 191 6.73 -5.85 -13.57
C SER A 191 6.81 -6.42 -14.98
N ARG A 192 7.63 -7.47 -15.16
CA ARG A 192 7.75 -8.18 -16.45
C ARG A 192 6.46 -8.87 -16.86
N LEU A 193 5.60 -9.27 -15.95
CA LEU A 193 4.28 -9.85 -16.28
C LEU A 193 3.32 -8.79 -16.86
N HIS A 194 3.54 -7.52 -16.56
CA HIS A 194 2.69 -6.41 -16.98
C HIS A 194 3.28 -5.67 -18.19
N PHE A 195 4.60 -5.51 -18.23
CA PHE A 195 5.29 -4.66 -19.20
C PHE A 195 6.19 -5.41 -20.18
N GLY A 196 6.28 -6.74 -20.07
CA GLY A 196 7.11 -7.58 -20.91
C GLY A 196 8.56 -7.69 -20.40
N ASP A 197 9.53 -7.59 -21.30
CA ASP A 197 10.95 -7.66 -20.96
C ASP A 197 11.48 -6.31 -20.40
N GLN A 198 12.78 -6.22 -20.16
CA GLN A 198 13.40 -5.00 -19.63
C GLN A 198 13.18 -3.80 -20.54
N SER A 199 13.14 -3.98 -21.85
CA SER A 199 12.91 -2.88 -22.79
C SER A 199 11.49 -2.31 -22.67
N GLY A 200 10.50 -3.15 -22.37
CA GLY A 200 9.14 -2.73 -22.07
C GLY A 200 9.03 -1.97 -20.75
N VAL A 201 9.71 -2.45 -19.71
CA VAL A 201 9.81 -1.75 -18.41
C VAL A 201 10.43 -0.36 -18.59
N ASP A 202 11.55 -0.27 -19.33
CA ASP A 202 12.24 1.00 -19.60
C ASP A 202 11.37 1.95 -20.45
N ALA A 203 10.65 1.41 -21.44
CA ALA A 203 9.76 2.21 -22.27
C ALA A 203 8.61 2.80 -21.46
N VAL A 204 7.99 2.03 -20.56
CA VAL A 204 6.97 2.55 -19.64
C VAL A 204 7.57 3.58 -18.69
N GLY A 205 8.78 3.36 -18.17
CA GLY A 205 9.47 4.33 -17.32
C GLY A 205 9.63 5.70 -17.99
N LYS A 206 9.94 5.72 -19.29
CA LYS A 206 10.07 6.96 -20.08
C LYS A 206 8.76 7.74 -20.28
N THR A 207 7.60 7.10 -20.10
CA THR A 207 6.29 7.78 -20.16
C THR A 207 6.00 8.58 -18.90
N ILE A 208 6.69 8.28 -17.80
CA ILE A 208 6.54 8.96 -16.52
C ILE A 208 7.42 10.23 -16.51
N PRO A 209 6.91 11.38 -16.07
CA PRO A 209 7.70 12.63 -16.06
C PRO A 209 9.04 12.54 -15.33
N LEU A 210 9.14 11.80 -14.22
CA LEU A 210 10.41 11.55 -13.52
C LEU A 210 11.33 10.55 -14.23
N GLY A 211 10.96 10.03 -15.42
CA GLY A 211 11.82 9.22 -16.30
C GLY A 211 12.04 7.77 -15.85
N ARG A 212 11.38 7.31 -14.80
CA ARG A 212 11.51 5.94 -14.29
C ARG A 212 10.23 5.45 -13.61
N LEU A 213 10.09 4.14 -13.49
CA LEU A 213 9.14 3.55 -12.56
C LEU A 213 9.54 3.90 -11.11
N ALA A 214 8.57 3.95 -10.22
CA ALA A 214 8.87 3.99 -8.79
C ALA A 214 9.53 2.68 -8.34
N THR A 215 10.38 2.76 -7.35
CA THR A 215 10.87 1.57 -6.63
C THR A 215 9.93 1.22 -5.47
N PRO A 216 9.94 -0.02 -4.96
CA PRO A 216 9.24 -0.35 -3.72
C PRO A 216 9.59 0.56 -2.53
N ASP A 217 10.85 1.01 -2.46
CA ASP A 217 11.33 1.89 -1.40
C ASP A 217 10.80 3.34 -1.55
N ASP A 218 10.52 3.83 -2.77
CA ASP A 218 9.84 5.13 -2.96
C ASP A 218 8.46 5.12 -2.29
N ILE A 219 7.71 4.02 -2.46
CA ILE A 219 6.41 3.83 -1.81
C ILE A 219 6.56 3.66 -0.30
N GLY A 220 7.56 2.87 0.13
CA GLY A 220 7.86 2.63 1.54
C GLY A 220 8.16 3.91 2.31
N ASN A 221 8.98 4.79 1.75
CA ASN A 221 9.33 6.08 2.36
C ASN A 221 8.11 7.00 2.53
N CYS A 222 7.22 7.04 1.54
CA CYS A 222 5.98 7.82 1.64
C CYS A 222 5.00 7.21 2.65
N ALA A 223 4.92 5.87 2.77
CA ALA A 223 4.11 5.20 3.79
C ALA A 223 4.64 5.50 5.19
N ALA A 224 5.95 5.46 5.40
CA ALA A 224 6.60 5.83 6.66
C ALA A 224 6.33 7.31 7.00
N PHE A 225 6.42 8.24 6.04
CA PHE A 225 6.04 9.64 6.24
C PHE A 225 4.60 9.78 6.75
N LEU A 226 3.62 9.18 6.06
CA LEU A 226 2.20 9.26 6.44
C LEU A 226 1.93 8.65 7.83
N ALA A 227 2.69 7.64 8.23
CA ALA A 227 2.58 7.02 9.55
C ALA A 227 3.25 7.86 10.66
N SER A 228 4.26 8.67 10.32
CA SER A 228 5.11 9.39 11.26
C SER A 228 4.43 10.60 11.92
N PRO A 229 5.01 11.15 12.99
CA PRO A 229 4.59 12.42 13.58
C PRO A 229 4.67 13.62 12.63
N LEU A 230 5.50 13.56 11.57
CA LEU A 230 5.57 14.62 10.55
C LEU A 230 4.25 14.80 9.80
N ALA A 231 3.39 13.77 9.80
CA ALA A 231 2.05 13.78 9.21
C ALA A 231 0.94 13.85 10.29
N GLU A 232 1.21 14.40 11.46
CA GLU A 232 0.26 14.41 12.60
C GLU A 232 -1.08 15.08 12.25
N TYR A 233 -1.06 16.10 11.42
CA TYR A 233 -2.29 16.79 10.96
C TYR A 233 -2.81 16.30 9.60
N VAL A 234 -2.26 15.18 9.09
CA VAL A 234 -2.70 14.56 7.84
C VAL A 234 -3.58 13.36 8.18
N SER A 235 -4.89 13.48 7.94
CA SER A 235 -5.88 12.41 8.08
C SER A 235 -6.98 12.58 7.04
N GLY A 236 -7.39 11.49 6.39
CA GLY A 236 -8.33 11.47 5.27
C GLY A 236 -7.71 11.86 3.93
N ALA A 237 -6.40 12.04 3.86
CA ALA A 237 -5.72 12.45 2.64
C ALA A 237 -5.46 11.27 1.69
N THR A 238 -5.41 11.62 0.40
CA THR A 238 -4.98 10.74 -0.68
C THR A 238 -3.69 11.31 -1.27
N LEU A 239 -2.55 10.69 -0.95
CA LEU A 239 -1.23 11.12 -1.41
C LEU A 239 -0.87 10.40 -2.71
N LEU A 240 -0.71 11.16 -3.80
CA LEU A 240 -0.24 10.65 -5.09
C LEU A 240 1.28 10.46 -5.11
N VAL A 241 1.73 9.23 -5.38
CA VAL A 241 3.14 8.86 -5.51
C VAL A 241 3.33 8.15 -6.86
N HIS A 242 3.42 8.95 -7.94
CA HIS A 242 3.37 8.43 -9.32
C HIS A 242 4.34 9.16 -10.28
N GLY A 243 5.33 9.87 -9.75
CA GLY A 243 6.40 10.48 -10.55
C GLY A 243 5.93 11.58 -11.53
N GLY A 244 4.80 12.25 -11.24
CA GLY A 244 4.17 13.24 -12.12
C GLY A 244 3.04 12.65 -12.98
N GLY A 245 2.75 11.35 -12.84
CA GLY A 245 1.70 10.64 -13.57
C GLY A 245 2.14 10.12 -14.94
N GLU A 246 1.25 10.20 -15.91
CA GLU A 246 1.48 9.78 -17.28
C GLU A 246 1.37 10.99 -18.20
N ARG A 247 2.28 11.14 -19.15
CA ARG A 247 2.17 12.19 -20.15
C ARG A 247 0.90 11.97 -21.00
N PRO A 248 0.07 13.01 -21.21
CA PRO A 248 -1.09 12.89 -22.07
C PRO A 248 -0.71 12.40 -23.48
N ALA A 249 -1.39 11.38 -23.97
CA ALA A 249 -1.06 10.76 -25.27
C ALA A 249 -1.16 11.73 -26.44
N PHE A 250 -2.01 12.77 -26.36
CA PHE A 250 -2.15 13.78 -27.42
C PHE A 250 -0.86 14.60 -27.63
N LEU A 251 -0.02 14.75 -26.59
CA LEU A 251 1.24 15.47 -26.73
C LEU A 251 2.22 14.76 -27.68
N ALA A 252 2.23 13.41 -27.63
CA ALA A 252 3.06 12.60 -28.52
C ALA A 252 2.50 12.54 -29.96
N ALA A 253 1.19 12.76 -30.13
CA ALA A 253 0.51 12.78 -31.44
C ALA A 253 0.50 14.19 -32.08
N SER A 254 0.79 15.23 -31.31
CA SER A 254 0.82 16.62 -31.82
C SER A 254 2.03 16.85 -32.72
N THR A 255 1.83 17.56 -33.81
CA THR A 255 2.90 18.07 -34.67
C THR A 255 3.37 19.47 -34.25
N ALA A 256 2.74 20.08 -33.26
CA ALA A 256 3.20 21.34 -32.69
C ALA A 256 4.52 21.10 -31.92
N ASP A 257 5.47 22.05 -32.02
CA ASP A 257 6.67 22.04 -31.21
C ASP A 257 6.29 22.40 -29.77
N VAL A 258 6.15 21.37 -28.92
CA VAL A 258 5.85 21.47 -27.47
C VAL A 258 7.09 21.13 -26.62
N SER A 259 8.26 21.14 -27.23
CA SER A 259 9.54 20.97 -26.53
C SER A 259 9.87 22.20 -25.70
N GLN A 260 9.35 22.25 -24.47
CA GLN A 260 9.83 23.13 -23.40
C GLN A 260 10.23 22.32 -22.20
#